data_44d5482fb2012d408ebce176a3fa6749
#
_entry.id   44d5482fb2012d408ebce176a3fa6749
#
_cell.length_a   1.000
_cell.length_b   1.000
_cell.length_c   1.000
_cell.angle_alpha   90.00
_cell.angle_beta   90.00
_cell.angle_gamma   90.00
#
_symmetry.space_group_name_H-M   'P 1'
#
loop_
_entity.id
_entity.type
_entity.pdbx_description
1 polymer ?
#
loop_
_entity_poly.entity_id
_entity_poly.type
_entity_poly.pdbx_seq_one_letter_code
_entity_poly.pdbx_strand_id
1 'polypeptide(L)'
;MAPSTEIGVISDTHGRLRAEAIIALEGCDVIFHAGDVCGPLIVPQLAEIAPCHVVAGNCDDDETLPLTSLQDVAGLRILLHHGHLAVDEAAFRPDIVITGHTHVPKVVQDGAVLRLNPGSAGPRRFNLPVTVARITVREGRASARLITLDVT
;
A
#
# COMPACT_ATOMS: atom_id res chain seq x y z
N MET A 1 -13.33 13.91 20.36
CA MET A 1 -12.96 13.53 18.99
C MET A 1 -13.05 12.02 18.82
N ALA A 2 -13.61 11.56 17.72
CA ALA A 2 -13.64 10.16 17.42
C ALA A 2 -12.22 9.64 17.15
N PRO A 3 -11.89 8.43 17.60
CA PRO A 3 -10.59 7.82 17.31
C PRO A 3 -10.45 7.58 15.81
N SER A 4 -9.23 7.67 15.33
CA SER A 4 -8.89 7.36 13.94
C SER A 4 -7.89 6.20 13.86
N THR A 5 -7.94 5.46 12.77
CA THR A 5 -6.96 4.44 12.43
C THR A 5 -6.16 4.95 11.25
N GLU A 6 -4.84 4.90 11.36
CA GLU A 6 -3.93 5.32 10.30
C GLU A 6 -3.34 4.11 9.60
N ILE A 7 -3.52 4.04 8.30
CA ILE A 7 -3.05 2.96 7.46
C ILE A 7 -1.97 3.50 6.54
N GLY A 8 -0.77 2.92 6.61
CA GLY A 8 0.31 3.23 5.68
C GLY A 8 0.22 2.34 4.45
N VAL A 9 0.50 2.89 3.28
CA VAL A 9 0.45 2.15 2.02
C VAL A 9 1.72 2.44 1.22
N ILE A 10 2.43 1.38 0.84
CA ILE A 10 3.69 1.46 0.13
C ILE A 10 3.72 0.37 -0.94
N SER A 11 4.44 0.58 -2.03
CA SER A 11 4.55 -0.39 -3.10
C SER A 11 5.82 -0.20 -3.90
N ASP A 12 6.19 -1.26 -4.64
CA ASP A 12 7.22 -1.21 -5.67
C ASP A 12 8.55 -0.65 -5.13
N THR A 13 8.98 -1.18 -3.99
CA THR A 13 10.24 -0.80 -3.36
C THR A 13 11.45 -1.29 -4.15
N HIS A 14 11.30 -2.42 -4.86
CA HIS A 14 12.36 -3.00 -5.70
C HIS A 14 13.71 -3.08 -4.98
N GLY A 15 13.69 -3.58 -3.75
CA GLY A 15 14.89 -3.77 -2.96
C GLY A 15 15.39 -2.53 -2.23
N ARG A 16 14.70 -1.40 -2.33
CA ARG A 16 15.12 -0.14 -1.72
C ARG A 16 14.03 0.43 -0.82
N LEU A 17 14.31 0.48 0.47
CA LEU A 17 13.44 1.16 1.43
C LEU A 17 14.11 2.47 1.85
N ARG A 18 13.56 3.58 1.38
CA ARG A 18 14.12 4.92 1.63
C ARG A 18 13.79 5.38 3.05
N ALA A 19 14.72 6.12 3.66
CA ALA A 19 14.50 6.72 4.97
C ALA A 19 13.27 7.64 4.96
N GLU A 20 13.06 8.38 3.88
CA GLU A 20 11.91 9.27 3.72
C GLU A 20 10.59 8.51 3.75
N ALA A 21 10.55 7.28 3.21
CA ALA A 21 9.37 6.43 3.26
C ALA A 21 9.08 5.98 4.70
N ILE A 22 10.12 5.60 5.44
CA ILE A 22 9.99 5.21 6.85
C ILE A 22 9.41 6.36 7.66
N ILE A 23 9.94 7.56 7.48
CA ILE A 23 9.47 8.76 8.19
C ILE A 23 7.99 9.03 7.84
N ALA A 24 7.62 8.93 6.57
CA ALA A 24 6.25 9.19 6.12
C ALA A 24 5.24 8.18 6.68
N LEU A 25 5.69 6.99 7.07
CA LEU A 25 4.83 5.92 7.60
C LEU A 25 4.86 5.82 9.12
N GLU A 26 5.62 6.66 9.80
CA GLU A 26 5.65 6.67 11.27
C GLU A 26 4.26 6.93 11.86
N GLY A 27 3.94 6.23 12.94
CA GLY A 27 2.65 6.39 13.63
C GLY A 27 1.49 5.67 12.98
N CYS A 28 1.70 4.93 11.89
CA CYS A 28 0.64 4.10 11.32
C CYS A 28 0.31 2.93 12.25
N ASP A 29 -0.96 2.55 12.24
CA ASP A 29 -1.44 1.39 13.01
C ASP A 29 -1.26 0.09 12.25
N VAL A 30 -1.24 0.15 10.94
CA VAL A 30 -1.04 -1.00 10.04
C VAL A 30 -0.46 -0.51 8.72
N ILE A 31 0.33 -1.37 8.06
CA ILE A 31 0.97 -1.05 6.78
C ILE A 31 0.59 -2.12 5.76
N PHE A 32 0.31 -1.69 4.52
CA PHE A 32 0.08 -2.55 3.36
C PHE A 32 1.17 -2.29 2.33
N HIS A 33 1.84 -3.37 1.89
CA HIS A 33 2.80 -3.32 0.79
C HIS A 33 2.21 -4.06 -0.41
N ALA A 34 2.03 -3.36 -1.51
CA ALA A 34 1.30 -3.86 -2.68
C ALA A 34 2.18 -4.65 -3.67
N GLY A 35 3.35 -5.12 -3.25
CA GLY A 35 4.17 -6.02 -4.07
C GLY A 35 5.36 -5.36 -4.75
N ASP A 36 6.16 -6.18 -5.42
CA ASP A 36 7.48 -5.82 -5.95
C ASP A 36 8.39 -5.32 -4.82
N VAL A 37 8.45 -6.13 -3.77
CA VAL A 37 9.30 -5.90 -2.59
C VAL A 37 10.77 -6.04 -2.96
N CYS A 38 11.11 -7.19 -3.55
CA CYS A 38 12.40 -7.52 -4.16
C CYS A 38 13.58 -7.47 -3.17
N GLY A 39 13.33 -7.84 -1.91
CA GLY A 39 14.41 -7.92 -0.93
C GLY A 39 13.94 -8.42 0.42
N PRO A 40 14.80 -9.16 1.16
CA PRO A 40 14.38 -9.82 2.40
C PRO A 40 14.29 -8.90 3.61
N LEU A 41 14.83 -7.68 3.54
CA LEU A 41 14.91 -6.79 4.70
C LEU A 41 13.80 -5.74 4.76
N ILE A 42 13.05 -5.54 3.69
CA ILE A 42 12.08 -4.45 3.60
C ILE A 42 10.87 -4.70 4.52
N VAL A 43 10.24 -5.86 4.39
CA VAL A 43 9.07 -6.18 5.22
C VAL A 43 9.40 -6.22 6.71
N PRO A 44 10.53 -6.83 7.15
CA PRO A 44 10.92 -6.75 8.55
C PRO A 44 11.11 -5.32 9.06
N GLN A 45 11.69 -4.43 8.26
CA GLN A 45 11.85 -3.02 8.65
C GLN A 45 10.49 -2.30 8.75
N LEU A 46 9.58 -2.55 7.82
CA LEU A 46 8.22 -1.99 7.90
C LEU A 46 7.48 -2.53 9.13
N ALA A 47 7.68 -3.80 9.46
CA ALA A 47 7.05 -4.43 10.61
C ALA A 47 7.52 -3.85 11.95
N GLU A 48 8.68 -3.18 11.97
CA GLU A 48 9.11 -2.44 13.17
C GLU A 48 8.24 -1.20 13.41
N ILE A 49 7.60 -0.67 12.38
CA ILE A 49 6.71 0.48 12.49
C ILE A 49 5.32 0.02 12.93
N ALA A 50 4.76 -0.98 12.23
CA ALA A 50 3.41 -1.49 12.47
C ALA A 50 3.26 -2.86 11.79
N PRO A 51 2.24 -3.66 12.15
CA PRO A 51 1.95 -4.90 11.42
C PRO A 51 1.85 -4.62 9.92
N CYS A 52 2.53 -5.44 9.12
CA CYS A 52 2.63 -5.23 7.67
C CYS A 52 2.02 -6.40 6.91
N HIS A 53 1.02 -6.11 6.09
CA HIS A 53 0.45 -7.06 5.14
C HIS A 53 1.10 -6.83 3.78
N VAL A 54 1.48 -7.92 3.11
CA VAL A 54 2.25 -7.85 1.87
C VAL A 54 1.75 -8.88 0.88
N VAL A 55 1.79 -8.53 -0.41
CA VAL A 55 1.49 -9.45 -1.51
C VAL A 55 2.67 -9.52 -2.46
N ALA A 56 2.72 -10.57 -3.26
CA ALA A 56 3.73 -10.73 -4.29
C ALA A 56 3.40 -9.91 -5.52
N GLY A 57 4.38 -9.17 -6.03
CA GLY A 57 4.34 -8.56 -7.35
C GLY A 57 5.00 -9.46 -8.39
N ASN A 58 5.03 -8.98 -9.63
CA ASN A 58 5.62 -9.73 -10.75
C ASN A 58 7.14 -9.88 -10.65
N CYS A 59 7.80 -9.04 -9.85
CA CYS A 59 9.25 -9.11 -9.63
C CYS A 59 9.64 -9.85 -8.35
N ASP A 60 8.68 -10.39 -7.61
CA ASP A 60 8.95 -11.12 -6.38
C ASP A 60 9.13 -12.61 -6.65
N ASP A 61 10.22 -13.19 -6.11
CA ASP A 61 10.50 -14.63 -6.20
C ASP A 61 10.09 -15.38 -4.93
N ASP A 62 9.60 -14.68 -3.93
CA ASP A 62 9.25 -15.27 -2.64
C ASP A 62 7.87 -15.94 -2.73
N GLU A 63 7.87 -17.26 -2.83
CA GLU A 63 6.67 -18.08 -2.94
C GLU A 63 5.82 -18.07 -1.67
N THR A 64 6.35 -17.56 -0.55
CA THR A 64 5.59 -17.45 0.70
C THR A 64 4.64 -16.25 0.70
N LEU A 65 4.86 -15.29 -0.21
CA LEU A 65 3.98 -14.13 -0.31
C LEU A 65 2.69 -14.48 -1.07
N PRO A 66 1.51 -14.13 -0.52
CA PRO A 66 0.26 -14.37 -1.24
C PRO A 66 0.12 -13.42 -2.43
N LEU A 67 -0.70 -13.80 -3.41
CA LEU A 67 -1.03 -12.94 -4.55
C LEU A 67 -2.10 -11.91 -4.18
N THR A 68 -2.97 -12.25 -3.24
CA THR A 68 -4.01 -11.35 -2.73
C THR A 68 -4.04 -11.43 -1.20
N SER A 69 -4.45 -10.34 -0.58
CA SER A 69 -4.68 -10.28 0.87
C SER A 69 -5.97 -9.52 1.12
N LEU A 70 -6.82 -10.06 1.98
CA LEU A 70 -8.08 -9.42 2.38
C LEU A 70 -8.04 -9.24 3.89
N GLN A 71 -8.13 -7.98 4.33
CA GLN A 71 -8.04 -7.63 5.74
C GLN A 71 -9.19 -6.74 6.15
N ASP A 72 -9.72 -6.96 7.35
CA ASP A 72 -10.68 -6.04 7.97
C ASP A 72 -9.92 -5.11 8.89
N VAL A 73 -9.98 -3.81 8.61
CA VAL A 73 -9.31 -2.77 9.40
C VAL A 73 -10.31 -1.68 9.71
N ALA A 74 -10.50 -1.40 11.00
CA ALA A 74 -11.42 -0.36 11.48
C ALA A 74 -12.83 -0.48 10.88
N GLY A 75 -13.30 -1.71 10.66
CA GLY A 75 -14.62 -2.00 10.10
C GLY A 75 -14.69 -1.95 8.59
N LEU A 76 -13.59 -1.67 7.90
CA LEU A 76 -13.55 -1.64 6.44
C LEU A 76 -12.79 -2.85 5.89
N ARG A 77 -13.27 -3.37 4.78
CA ARG A 77 -12.66 -4.51 4.09
C ARG A 77 -11.70 -4.00 3.04
N ILE A 78 -10.42 -4.36 3.20
CA ILE A 78 -9.34 -3.90 2.33
C ILE A 78 -8.80 -5.08 1.53
N LEU A 79 -8.91 -4.98 0.21
CA LEU A 79 -8.33 -5.93 -0.73
C LEU A 79 -7.00 -5.36 -1.23
N LEU A 80 -5.95 -6.16 -1.09
CA LEU A 80 -4.61 -5.83 -1.52
C LEU A 80 -4.18 -6.80 -2.60
N HIS A 81 -3.72 -6.31 -3.75
CA HIS A 81 -3.05 -7.12 -4.77
C HIS A 81 -2.15 -6.22 -5.60
N HIS A 82 -1.17 -6.82 -6.30
CA HIS A 82 -0.19 -6.01 -7.01
C HIS A 82 -0.78 -5.30 -8.24
N GLY A 83 -1.72 -5.95 -8.93
CA GLY A 83 -2.38 -5.38 -10.10
C GLY A 83 -1.84 -5.90 -11.43
N HIS A 84 -0.87 -6.83 -11.41
CA HIS A 84 -0.32 -7.42 -12.64
C HIS A 84 -1.13 -8.62 -13.15
N LEU A 85 -2.00 -9.17 -12.29
CA LEU A 85 -2.86 -10.30 -12.64
C LEU A 85 -4.32 -9.89 -12.54
N ALA A 86 -5.18 -10.53 -13.32
CA ALA A 86 -6.61 -10.31 -13.21
C ALA A 86 -7.12 -10.87 -11.88
N VAL A 87 -7.86 -10.06 -11.14
CA VAL A 87 -8.48 -10.43 -9.87
C VAL A 87 -9.96 -10.06 -9.93
N ASP A 88 -10.82 -11.01 -9.57
CA ASP A 88 -12.24 -10.72 -9.42
C ASP A 88 -12.47 -9.96 -8.11
N GLU A 89 -12.23 -8.66 -8.17
CA GLU A 89 -12.30 -7.78 -7.00
C GLU A 89 -13.68 -7.77 -6.37
N ALA A 90 -14.73 -7.78 -7.20
CA ALA A 90 -16.11 -7.71 -6.72
C ALA A 90 -16.48 -8.91 -5.84
N ALA A 91 -15.89 -10.09 -6.09
CA ALA A 91 -16.13 -11.28 -5.29
C ALA A 91 -15.71 -11.10 -3.82
N PHE A 92 -14.75 -10.24 -3.56
CA PHE A 92 -14.26 -9.94 -2.20
C PHE A 92 -15.09 -8.88 -1.48
N ARG A 93 -15.96 -8.17 -2.19
CA ARG A 93 -16.80 -7.07 -1.65
C ARG A 93 -15.97 -6.03 -0.88
N PRO A 94 -14.89 -5.48 -1.49
CA PRO A 94 -14.01 -4.57 -0.77
C PRO A 94 -14.63 -3.19 -0.60
N ASP A 95 -14.27 -2.53 0.50
CA ASP A 95 -14.50 -1.10 0.69
C ASP A 95 -13.33 -0.29 0.13
N ILE A 96 -12.12 -0.87 0.18
CA ILE A 96 -10.89 -0.27 -0.32
C ILE A 96 -10.14 -1.31 -1.13
N VAL A 97 -9.63 -0.91 -2.31
CA VAL A 97 -8.73 -1.73 -3.13
C VAL A 97 -7.40 -1.01 -3.25
N ILE A 98 -6.32 -1.69 -2.86
CA ILE A 98 -4.95 -1.18 -2.95
C ILE A 98 -4.20 -2.00 -4.00
N THR A 99 -3.59 -1.32 -4.97
CA THR A 99 -2.75 -1.93 -6.00
C THR A 99 -1.44 -1.15 -6.14
N GLY A 100 -0.50 -1.75 -6.85
CA GLY A 100 0.78 -1.14 -7.24
C GLY A 100 1.02 -1.29 -8.72
N HIS A 101 2.21 -1.78 -9.09
CA HIS A 101 2.64 -2.21 -10.42
C HIS A 101 2.88 -1.05 -11.42
N THR A 102 1.95 -0.13 -11.57
CA THR A 102 2.07 0.93 -12.58
C THR A 102 3.05 2.03 -12.20
N HIS A 103 3.40 2.13 -10.90
CA HIS A 103 4.19 3.22 -10.33
C HIS A 103 3.49 4.59 -10.41
N VAL A 104 2.23 4.64 -10.83
CA VAL A 104 1.47 5.89 -10.95
C VAL A 104 0.63 6.08 -9.69
N PRO A 105 0.94 7.09 -8.86
CA PRO A 105 0.13 7.36 -7.67
C PRO A 105 -1.27 7.81 -8.07
N LYS A 106 -2.28 7.24 -7.43
CA LYS A 106 -3.67 7.50 -7.81
C LYS A 106 -4.62 7.21 -6.65
N VAL A 107 -5.56 8.11 -6.43
CA VAL A 107 -6.68 7.92 -5.50
C VAL A 107 -7.96 8.19 -6.27
N VAL A 108 -8.87 7.22 -6.32
CA VAL A 108 -10.14 7.31 -7.02
C VAL A 108 -11.26 6.75 -6.16
N GLN A 109 -12.33 7.51 -6.01
CA GLN A 109 -13.57 7.00 -5.43
C GLN A 109 -14.41 6.44 -6.58
N ASP A 110 -14.55 5.11 -6.62
CA ASP A 110 -15.29 4.39 -7.65
C ASP A 110 -16.57 3.82 -7.01
N GLY A 111 -17.67 4.58 -7.09
CA GLY A 111 -18.88 4.24 -6.36
C GLY A 111 -18.61 4.19 -4.86
N ALA A 112 -18.91 3.05 -4.24
CA ALA A 112 -18.66 2.82 -2.82
C ALA A 112 -17.24 2.34 -2.51
N VAL A 113 -16.40 2.12 -3.55
CA VAL A 113 -15.05 1.56 -3.38
C VAL A 113 -14.01 2.64 -3.54
N LEU A 114 -13.13 2.78 -2.55
CA LEU A 114 -11.96 3.65 -2.63
C LEU A 114 -10.82 2.86 -3.27
N ARG A 115 -10.31 3.32 -4.41
CA ARG A 115 -9.18 2.71 -5.11
C ARG A 115 -7.93 3.53 -4.92
N LEU A 116 -6.85 2.88 -4.52
CA LEU A 116 -5.60 3.56 -4.19
C LEU A 116 -4.42 2.80 -4.79
N ASN A 117 -3.55 3.55 -5.48
CA ASN A 117 -2.20 3.13 -5.82
C ASN A 117 -1.25 4.13 -5.18
N PRO A 118 -0.36 3.70 -4.27
CA PRO A 118 0.53 4.64 -3.58
C PRO A 118 1.67 5.15 -4.47
N GLY A 119 1.80 4.63 -5.69
CA GLY A 119 2.96 4.87 -6.54
C GLY A 119 4.14 4.02 -6.12
N SER A 120 5.31 4.28 -6.67
CA SER A 120 6.55 3.58 -6.33
C SER A 120 7.29 4.31 -5.22
N ALA A 121 7.69 3.58 -4.19
CA ALA A 121 8.52 4.12 -3.11
C ALA A 121 10.01 3.79 -3.30
N GLY A 122 10.34 3.00 -4.30
CA GLY A 122 11.72 2.59 -4.60
C GLY A 122 12.33 3.42 -5.72
N PRO A 123 12.61 2.81 -6.87
CA PRO A 123 13.26 3.51 -7.97
C PRO A 123 12.34 4.56 -8.58
N ARG A 124 12.96 5.67 -8.99
CA ARG A 124 12.25 6.66 -9.81
C ARG A 124 12.30 6.16 -11.26
N ARG A 125 11.13 6.07 -11.88
CA ARG A 125 11.00 5.71 -13.29
C ARG A 125 10.36 6.84 -14.06
N PHE A 126 10.93 7.17 -15.22
CA PHE A 126 10.47 8.29 -16.04
C PHE A 126 10.41 9.57 -15.22
N ASN A 127 9.33 10.32 -15.31
CA ASN A 127 9.08 11.53 -14.54
C ASN A 127 8.09 11.30 -13.40
N LEU A 128 7.85 10.03 -13.02
CA LEU A 128 6.93 9.72 -11.94
C LEU A 128 7.54 10.09 -10.58
N PRO A 129 6.74 10.60 -9.66
CA PRO A 129 7.22 10.91 -8.32
C PRO A 129 7.50 9.63 -7.54
N VAL A 130 8.33 9.74 -6.52
CA VAL A 130 8.50 8.69 -5.51
C VAL A 130 7.52 8.97 -4.39
N THR A 131 6.63 8.02 -4.12
CA THR A 131 5.47 8.28 -3.27
C THR A 131 5.16 7.11 -2.34
N VAL A 132 4.49 7.43 -1.26
CA VAL A 132 3.72 6.51 -0.41
C VAL A 132 2.34 7.11 -0.21
N ALA A 133 1.47 6.40 0.49
CA ALA A 133 0.15 6.92 0.81
C ALA A 133 -0.21 6.62 2.26
N ARG A 134 -1.18 7.37 2.77
CA ARG A 134 -1.81 7.10 4.06
C ARG A 134 -3.32 7.17 3.90
N ILE A 135 -4.00 6.26 4.59
CA ILE A 135 -5.46 6.26 4.68
C ILE A 135 -5.81 6.51 6.14
N THR A 136 -6.66 7.47 6.39
CA THR A 136 -7.22 7.73 7.71
C THR A 136 -8.66 7.22 7.72
N VAL A 137 -8.97 6.31 8.65
CA VAL A 137 -10.32 5.82 8.87
C VAL A 137 -10.86 6.39 10.17
N ARG A 138 -11.99 7.08 10.06
CA ARG A 138 -12.66 7.69 11.21
C ARG A 138 -14.17 7.50 11.05
N GLU A 139 -14.80 6.91 12.08
CA GLU A 139 -16.25 6.66 12.07
C GLU A 139 -16.71 5.90 10.82
N GLY A 140 -15.93 4.86 10.41
CA GLY A 140 -16.26 4.04 9.26
C GLY A 140 -16.02 4.69 7.91
N ARG A 141 -15.39 5.86 7.88
CA ARG A 141 -15.09 6.59 6.64
C ARG A 141 -13.60 6.68 6.41
N ALA A 142 -13.18 6.32 5.21
CA ALA A 142 -11.78 6.37 4.79
C ALA A 142 -11.52 7.61 3.95
N SER A 143 -10.41 8.27 4.24
CA SER A 143 -9.85 9.31 3.38
C SER A 143 -8.39 8.97 3.11
N ALA A 144 -7.97 9.08 1.85
CA ALA A 144 -6.61 8.75 1.44
C ALA A 144 -5.87 9.99 0.98
N ARG A 145 -4.55 10.02 1.24
CA ARG A 145 -3.69 11.06 0.72
C ARG A 145 -2.39 10.44 0.21
N LEU A 146 -1.91 10.99 -0.89
CA LEU A 146 -0.61 10.63 -1.47
C LEU A 146 0.45 11.55 -0.84
N ILE A 147 1.62 10.97 -0.56
CA ILE A 147 2.74 11.69 0.02
C ILE A 147 3.91 11.56 -0.93
N THR A 148 4.30 12.66 -1.57
CA THR A 148 5.48 12.70 -2.41
C THR A 148 6.70 12.80 -1.51
N LEU A 149 7.65 11.87 -1.71
CA LEU A 149 8.87 11.85 -0.94
C LEU A 149 9.88 12.82 -1.55
N ASP A 150 10.53 13.60 -0.68
CA ASP A 150 11.56 14.54 -1.10
C ASP A 150 12.88 13.79 -1.25
N VAL A 151 13.08 13.25 -2.44
CA VAL A 151 14.27 12.46 -2.80
C VAL A 151 14.96 13.07 -4.00
N THR A 152 16.28 12.99 -4.01
CA THR A 152 17.13 13.49 -5.09
C THR A 152 17.57 12.38 -6.04
#